data_6429d5b6017048206f73bf4a402227d7
#
_entry.id   6429d5b6017048206f73bf4a402227d7
#
_cell.length_a   1.000
_cell.length_b   1.000
_cell.length_c   1.000
_cell.angle_alpha   90.00
_cell.angle_beta   90.00
_cell.angle_gamma   90.00
#
_symmetry.space_group_name_H-M   'P 1'
#
loop_
_entity.id
_entity.type
_entity.pdbx_description
1 polymer ?
#
loop_
_entity_poly.entity_id
_entity_poly.type
_entity_poly.pdbx_seq_one_letter_code
_entity_poly.pdbx_strand_id
1 'polypeptide(L)'
;MNTPALREQIQLALVQEASSGALARQLQHQLDLLHPTIQLPASDAHGVLTRFVTSYVEQVPDVLDAAHAVAREAGIEAQVKPVLKLAEQFFLSPPSILEGHQGLDALLDEAYLAHRLVEEVNDRYITHLGQPLIPLDTTVANVIAHQLIGEPFANQLDEAVHHAVDELLDEQVFQQGSVQEYRTRLSNPQTVAAWQNWPCLSRQLGVELGLPVSA
;
A
#
# COMPACT_ATOMS: atom_id res chain seq x y z
N MET A 1 -15.94 7.62 1.69
CA MET A 1 -15.04 6.96 0.72
C MET A 1 -15.87 6.33 -0.38
N ASN A 2 -15.34 6.31 -1.60
CA ASN A 2 -16.03 5.74 -2.77
C ASN A 2 -15.34 4.42 -3.22
N THR A 3 -15.15 3.51 -2.27
CA THR A 3 -14.54 2.20 -2.53
C THR A 3 -15.30 1.37 -3.58
N PRO A 4 -16.63 1.51 -3.79
CA PRO A 4 -17.30 0.89 -4.92
C PRO A 4 -16.75 1.33 -6.30
N ALA A 5 -16.45 2.62 -6.48
CA ALA A 5 -15.87 3.11 -7.74
C ALA A 5 -14.46 2.58 -7.98
N LEU A 6 -13.63 2.44 -6.91
CA LEU A 6 -12.33 1.80 -7.01
C LEU A 6 -12.46 0.35 -7.47
N ARG A 7 -13.38 -0.41 -6.86
CA ARG A 7 -13.62 -1.81 -7.24
C ARG A 7 -14.07 -1.94 -8.70
N GLU A 8 -14.91 -1.01 -9.17
CA GLU A 8 -15.35 -0.99 -10.58
C GLU A 8 -14.15 -0.73 -11.53
N GLN A 9 -13.32 0.26 -11.23
CA GLN A 9 -12.12 0.58 -12.02
C GLN A 9 -11.16 -0.61 -12.06
N ILE A 10 -10.88 -1.22 -10.93
CA ILE A 10 -10.03 -2.42 -10.83
C ILE A 10 -10.62 -3.57 -11.65
N GLN A 11 -11.92 -3.84 -11.52
CA GLN A 11 -12.57 -4.91 -12.25
C GLN A 11 -12.50 -4.71 -13.78
N LEU A 12 -12.66 -3.47 -14.25
CA LEU A 12 -12.52 -3.15 -15.69
C LEU A 12 -11.10 -3.44 -16.19
N ALA A 13 -10.07 -3.06 -15.42
CA ALA A 13 -8.69 -3.33 -15.78
C ALA A 13 -8.35 -4.84 -15.77
N LEU A 14 -8.89 -5.59 -14.82
CA LEU A 14 -8.73 -7.05 -14.75
C LEU A 14 -9.36 -7.75 -15.97
N VAL A 15 -10.56 -7.32 -16.38
CA VAL A 15 -11.22 -7.84 -17.60
C VAL A 15 -10.39 -7.50 -18.85
N GLN A 16 -9.85 -6.29 -18.93
CA GLN A 16 -8.96 -5.90 -20.02
C GLN A 16 -7.68 -6.75 -20.02
N GLU A 17 -7.05 -6.95 -18.87
CA GLU A 17 -5.85 -7.79 -18.75
C GLU A 17 -6.12 -9.24 -19.13
N ALA A 18 -7.24 -9.82 -18.69
CA ALA A 18 -7.64 -11.18 -19.05
C ALA A 18 -7.74 -11.38 -20.58
N SER A 19 -8.07 -10.33 -21.33
CA SER A 19 -8.16 -10.36 -22.80
C SER A 19 -6.85 -10.01 -23.50
N SER A 20 -6.08 -9.08 -22.93
CA SER A 20 -4.85 -8.56 -23.53
C SER A 20 -3.60 -9.34 -23.15
N GLY A 21 -3.50 -9.77 -21.89
CA GLY A 21 -2.29 -10.35 -21.30
C GLY A 21 -1.09 -9.39 -21.33
N ALA A 22 -1.32 -8.10 -21.29
CA ALA A 22 -0.27 -7.08 -21.43
C ALA A 22 0.68 -7.08 -20.25
N LEU A 23 0.14 -7.01 -19.02
CA LEU A 23 0.92 -7.08 -17.78
C LEU A 23 1.66 -8.43 -17.68
N ALA A 24 0.98 -9.54 -17.97
CA ALA A 24 1.62 -10.85 -17.90
C ALA A 24 2.85 -10.94 -18.81
N ARG A 25 2.79 -10.40 -20.03
CA ARG A 25 3.97 -10.35 -20.91
C ARG A 25 5.06 -9.44 -20.38
N GLN A 26 4.72 -8.28 -19.82
CA GLN A 26 5.68 -7.37 -19.21
C GLN A 26 6.40 -8.03 -18.04
N LEU A 27 5.67 -8.65 -17.12
CA LEU A 27 6.24 -9.36 -15.98
C LEU A 27 7.14 -10.53 -16.39
N GLN A 28 6.83 -11.22 -17.51
CA GLN A 28 7.70 -12.26 -18.04
C GLN A 28 9.09 -11.72 -18.43
N HIS A 29 9.17 -10.51 -18.96
CA HIS A 29 10.44 -9.86 -19.29
C HIS A 29 11.18 -9.35 -18.04
N GLN A 30 10.46 -9.03 -16.97
CA GLN A 30 11.04 -8.53 -15.73
C GLN A 30 11.60 -9.63 -14.83
N LEU A 31 11.19 -10.90 -15.00
CA LEU A 31 11.61 -12.00 -14.12
C LEU A 31 13.14 -12.11 -13.97
N ASP A 32 13.86 -11.94 -15.08
CA ASP A 32 15.33 -12.03 -15.08
C ASP A 32 16.02 -10.78 -14.51
N LEU A 33 15.27 -9.71 -14.30
CA LEU A 33 15.74 -8.42 -13.78
C LEU A 33 15.44 -8.24 -12.28
N LEU A 34 14.63 -9.13 -11.70
CA LEU A 34 14.28 -9.05 -10.29
C LEU A 34 15.50 -9.19 -9.39
N HIS A 35 15.51 -8.40 -8.32
CA HIS A 35 16.58 -8.52 -7.34
C HIS A 35 16.58 -9.92 -6.70
N PRO A 36 17.75 -10.56 -6.50
CA PRO A 36 17.85 -11.94 -6.01
C PRO A 36 17.23 -12.19 -4.62
N THR A 37 16.95 -11.12 -3.85
CA THR A 37 16.24 -11.22 -2.56
C THR A 37 14.75 -11.53 -2.72
N ILE A 38 14.16 -11.26 -3.90
CA ILE A 38 12.77 -11.61 -4.19
C ILE A 38 12.73 -13.09 -4.55
N GLN A 39 12.20 -13.89 -3.65
CA GLN A 39 12.12 -15.34 -3.82
C GLN A 39 10.77 -15.73 -4.43
N LEU A 40 10.82 -16.34 -5.60
CA LEU A 40 9.67 -16.87 -6.30
C LEU A 40 9.80 -18.39 -6.44
N PRO A 41 8.68 -19.15 -6.42
CA PRO A 41 8.71 -20.59 -6.67
C PRO A 41 9.20 -20.88 -8.09
N ALA A 42 10.19 -21.75 -8.23
CA ALA A 42 10.79 -22.10 -9.52
C ALA A 42 9.79 -22.70 -10.53
N SER A 43 8.72 -23.34 -10.04
CA SER A 43 7.73 -24.00 -10.90
C SER A 43 6.68 -23.07 -11.53
N ASP A 44 6.47 -21.86 -10.98
CA ASP A 44 5.40 -20.94 -11.44
C ASP A 44 5.75 -19.49 -11.10
N ALA A 45 7.00 -19.07 -11.26
CA ALA A 45 7.46 -17.73 -10.90
C ALA A 45 6.62 -16.62 -11.56
N HIS A 46 6.36 -16.76 -12.87
CA HIS A 46 5.55 -15.81 -13.63
C HIS A 46 4.11 -15.73 -13.12
N GLY A 47 3.45 -16.88 -12.90
CA GLY A 47 2.08 -16.91 -12.39
C GLY A 47 1.96 -16.34 -10.97
N VAL A 48 2.96 -16.61 -10.11
CA VAL A 48 3.02 -16.02 -8.76
C VAL A 48 3.14 -14.50 -8.83
N LEU A 49 4.01 -13.99 -9.70
CA LEU A 49 4.21 -12.56 -9.86
C LEU A 49 2.96 -11.85 -10.41
N THR A 50 2.31 -12.45 -11.41
CA THR A 50 1.04 -11.93 -11.95
C THR A 50 -0.05 -11.90 -10.88
N ARG A 51 -0.20 -12.97 -10.10
CA ARG A 51 -1.13 -13.01 -8.97
C ARG A 51 -0.79 -11.99 -7.88
N PHE A 52 0.51 -11.79 -7.61
CA PHE A 52 0.95 -10.76 -6.67
C PHE A 52 0.45 -9.39 -7.09
N VAL A 53 0.73 -8.95 -8.34
CA VAL A 53 0.30 -7.63 -8.83
C VAL A 53 -1.23 -7.50 -8.79
N THR A 54 -1.95 -8.50 -9.29
CA THR A 54 -3.41 -8.52 -9.26
C THR A 54 -3.96 -8.34 -7.84
N SER A 55 -3.48 -9.17 -6.90
CA SER A 55 -3.93 -9.12 -5.51
C SER A 55 -3.51 -7.83 -4.80
N TYR A 56 -2.31 -7.31 -5.09
CA TYR A 56 -1.83 -6.06 -4.54
C TYR A 56 -2.75 -4.89 -4.91
N VAL A 57 -3.23 -4.84 -6.16
CA VAL A 57 -4.19 -3.86 -6.64
C VAL A 57 -5.57 -4.09 -6.04
N GLU A 58 -6.08 -5.33 -6.06
CA GLU A 58 -7.41 -5.69 -5.57
C GLU A 58 -7.59 -5.43 -4.07
N GLN A 59 -6.52 -5.48 -3.29
CA GLN A 59 -6.60 -5.27 -1.84
C GLN A 59 -6.76 -3.81 -1.43
N VAL A 60 -6.47 -2.83 -2.29
CA VAL A 60 -6.57 -1.41 -1.91
C VAL A 60 -7.94 -1.04 -1.36
N PRO A 61 -9.08 -1.31 -2.03
CA PRO A 61 -10.38 -0.97 -1.46
C PRO A 61 -10.67 -1.68 -0.14
N ASP A 62 -10.23 -2.92 0.04
CA ASP A 62 -10.42 -3.67 1.28
C ASP A 62 -9.60 -3.09 2.44
N VAL A 63 -8.36 -2.68 2.16
CA VAL A 63 -7.49 -1.99 3.12
C VAL A 63 -8.10 -0.67 3.56
N LEU A 64 -8.63 0.12 2.62
CA LEU A 64 -9.26 1.40 2.93
C LEU A 64 -10.54 1.22 3.78
N ASP A 65 -11.38 0.24 3.44
CA ASP A 65 -12.59 -0.07 4.19
C ASP A 65 -12.28 -0.57 5.60
N ALA A 66 -11.30 -1.48 5.74
CA ALA A 66 -10.85 -2.00 7.02
C ALA A 66 -10.23 -0.91 7.90
N ALA A 67 -9.36 -0.08 7.34
CA ALA A 67 -8.75 1.04 8.05
C ALA A 67 -9.80 2.05 8.54
N HIS A 68 -10.83 2.33 7.72
CA HIS A 68 -11.95 3.19 8.12
C HIS A 68 -12.77 2.57 9.26
N ALA A 69 -13.06 1.28 9.21
CA ALA A 69 -13.79 0.58 10.26
C ALA A 69 -13.04 0.65 11.60
N VAL A 70 -11.74 0.33 11.58
CA VAL A 70 -10.88 0.41 12.77
C VAL A 70 -10.79 1.83 13.31
N ALA A 71 -10.65 2.83 12.43
CA ALA A 71 -10.60 4.22 12.85
C ALA A 71 -11.87 4.67 13.59
N ARG A 72 -13.03 4.20 13.13
CA ARG A 72 -14.32 4.46 13.82
C ARG A 72 -14.38 3.79 15.18
N GLU A 73 -14.02 2.51 15.27
CA GLU A 73 -14.03 1.75 16.53
C GLU A 73 -13.05 2.34 17.56
N ALA A 74 -11.88 2.79 17.08
CA ALA A 74 -10.86 3.42 17.92
C ALA A 74 -11.18 4.89 18.27
N GLY A 75 -12.19 5.51 17.62
CA GLY A 75 -12.53 6.93 17.80
C GLY A 75 -11.46 7.88 17.26
N ILE A 76 -10.73 7.48 16.19
CA ILE A 76 -9.66 8.25 15.53
C ILE A 76 -10.00 8.56 14.07
N GLU A 77 -11.27 8.50 13.73
CA GLU A 77 -11.72 8.75 12.34
C GLU A 77 -11.26 10.11 11.81
N ALA A 78 -11.21 11.12 12.66
CA ALA A 78 -10.80 12.46 12.27
C ALA A 78 -9.35 12.51 11.77
N GLN A 79 -8.45 11.68 12.34
CA GLN A 79 -7.04 11.59 11.96
C GLN A 79 -6.84 10.71 10.72
N VAL A 80 -7.58 9.61 10.62
CA VAL A 80 -7.41 8.61 9.55
C VAL A 80 -8.11 9.03 8.24
N LYS A 81 -9.27 9.66 8.35
CA LYS A 81 -10.10 10.02 7.17
C LYS A 81 -9.36 10.84 6.09
N PRO A 82 -8.52 11.84 6.41
CA PRO A 82 -7.76 12.57 5.39
C PRO A 82 -6.79 11.66 4.63
N VAL A 83 -6.12 10.74 5.32
CA VAL A 83 -5.20 9.75 4.72
C VAL A 83 -5.94 8.84 3.74
N LEU A 84 -7.05 8.25 4.19
CA LEU A 84 -7.84 7.34 3.35
C LEU A 84 -8.44 8.05 2.13
N LYS A 85 -8.83 9.32 2.31
CA LYS A 85 -9.35 10.12 1.20
C LYS A 85 -8.27 10.43 0.16
N LEU A 86 -7.05 10.68 0.59
CA LEU A 86 -5.93 10.89 -0.32
C LEU A 86 -5.56 9.60 -1.06
N ALA A 87 -5.53 8.45 -0.37
CA ALA A 87 -5.34 7.15 -1.01
C ALA A 87 -6.42 6.85 -2.07
N GLU A 88 -7.70 7.16 -1.78
CA GLU A 88 -8.79 7.07 -2.74
C GLU A 88 -8.57 7.98 -3.96
N GLN A 89 -8.05 9.20 -3.75
CA GLN A 89 -7.79 10.16 -4.82
C GLN A 89 -6.70 9.68 -5.78
N PHE A 90 -5.70 8.96 -5.31
CA PHE A 90 -4.67 8.38 -6.18
C PHE A 90 -5.25 7.45 -7.26
N PHE A 91 -6.37 6.79 -6.98
CA PHE A 91 -7.10 5.97 -7.96
C PHE A 91 -8.09 6.77 -8.79
N LEU A 92 -8.92 7.61 -8.17
CA LEU A 92 -10.03 8.28 -8.86
C LEU A 92 -9.58 9.52 -9.64
N SER A 93 -8.46 10.10 -9.28
CA SER A 93 -7.88 11.29 -9.90
C SER A 93 -6.36 11.21 -9.79
N PRO A 94 -5.74 10.25 -10.48
CA PRO A 94 -4.30 10.01 -10.34
C PRO A 94 -3.49 11.27 -10.66
N PRO A 95 -2.35 11.45 -9.99
CA PRO A 95 -1.49 12.60 -10.24
C PRO A 95 -0.94 12.57 -11.68
N SER A 96 -0.62 13.76 -12.21
CA SER A 96 -0.16 13.92 -13.61
C SER A 96 1.09 13.12 -13.97
N ILE A 97 1.87 12.69 -12.99
CA ILE A 97 3.01 11.79 -13.18
C ILE A 97 2.60 10.43 -13.78
N LEU A 98 1.33 10.02 -13.60
CA LEU A 98 0.77 8.77 -14.16
C LEU A 98 0.10 8.97 -15.53
N GLU A 99 0.12 10.19 -16.10
CA GLU A 99 -0.47 10.44 -17.41
C GLU A 99 0.17 9.55 -18.49
N GLY A 100 -0.68 8.83 -19.21
CA GLY A 100 -0.25 7.93 -20.29
C GLY A 100 -0.14 6.46 -19.92
N HIS A 101 -0.14 6.12 -18.64
CA HIS A 101 -0.22 4.74 -18.17
C HIS A 101 -1.67 4.24 -18.29
N GLN A 102 -1.87 2.96 -18.58
CA GLN A 102 -3.20 2.38 -18.81
C GLN A 102 -3.28 0.93 -18.34
N GLY A 103 -4.49 0.50 -18.01
CA GLY A 103 -4.76 -0.90 -17.68
C GLY A 103 -4.26 -1.28 -16.28
N LEU A 104 -3.97 -2.56 -16.09
CA LEU A 104 -3.55 -3.08 -14.77
C LEU A 104 -2.13 -2.61 -14.37
N ASP A 105 -1.29 -2.26 -15.34
CA ASP A 105 0.03 -1.66 -15.09
C ASP A 105 -0.12 -0.28 -14.43
N ALA A 106 -1.00 0.58 -14.96
CA ALA A 106 -1.30 1.87 -14.34
C ALA A 106 -1.90 1.70 -12.92
N LEU A 107 -2.78 0.73 -12.74
CA LEU A 107 -3.34 0.44 -11.42
C LEU A 107 -2.30 -0.08 -10.42
N LEU A 108 -1.20 -0.70 -10.88
CA LEU A 108 -0.08 -1.04 -10.01
C LEU A 108 0.57 0.22 -9.43
N ASP A 109 0.80 1.24 -10.27
CA ASP A 109 1.37 2.52 -9.82
C ASP A 109 0.44 3.24 -8.83
N GLU A 110 -0.86 3.27 -9.13
CA GLU A 110 -1.89 3.85 -8.25
C GLU A 110 -2.01 3.10 -6.92
N ALA A 111 -1.97 1.76 -6.96
CA ALA A 111 -1.97 0.93 -5.76
C ALA A 111 -0.70 1.14 -4.94
N TYR A 112 0.44 1.28 -5.60
CA TYR A 112 1.70 1.58 -4.96
C TYR A 112 1.63 2.91 -4.18
N LEU A 113 1.14 3.97 -4.82
CA LEU A 113 0.92 5.27 -4.15
C LEU A 113 0.03 5.13 -2.91
N ALA A 114 -1.07 4.38 -3.01
CA ALA A 114 -2.00 4.20 -1.89
C ALA A 114 -1.38 3.40 -0.73
N HIS A 115 -0.67 2.31 -1.01
CA HIS A 115 -0.01 1.50 0.00
C HIS A 115 1.20 2.21 0.63
N ARG A 116 2.01 2.90 -0.20
CA ARG A 116 3.13 3.72 0.29
C ARG A 116 2.66 4.89 1.16
N LEU A 117 1.52 5.50 0.82
CA LEU A 117 0.92 6.54 1.68
C LEU A 117 0.61 6.00 3.07
N VAL A 118 0.01 4.81 3.17
CA VAL A 118 -0.28 4.17 4.46
C VAL A 118 1.00 3.89 5.24
N GLU A 119 2.02 3.37 4.57
CA GLU A 119 3.33 3.07 5.17
C GLU A 119 4.01 4.34 5.69
N GLU A 120 4.12 5.39 4.86
CA GLU A 120 4.75 6.65 5.25
C GLU A 120 4.02 7.36 6.41
N VAL A 121 2.69 7.34 6.39
CA VAL A 121 1.89 7.84 7.53
C VAL A 121 2.17 7.04 8.80
N ASN A 122 2.26 5.73 8.70
CA ASN A 122 2.59 4.87 9.82
C ASN A 122 3.99 5.18 10.38
N ASP A 123 4.98 5.39 9.52
CA ASP A 123 6.34 5.73 9.93
C ASP A 123 6.40 7.06 10.70
N ARG A 124 5.64 8.07 10.24
CA ARG A 124 5.50 9.33 10.99
C ARG A 124 4.86 9.11 12.35
N TYR A 125 3.78 8.34 12.42
CA TYR A 125 3.13 8.04 13.71
C TYR A 125 4.01 7.19 14.64
N ILE A 126 4.73 6.21 14.12
CA ILE A 126 5.70 5.42 14.89
C ILE A 126 6.79 6.32 15.47
N THR A 127 7.33 7.23 14.67
CA THR A 127 8.38 8.16 15.08
C THR A 127 7.92 9.08 16.20
N HIS A 128 6.70 9.59 16.15
CA HIS A 128 6.20 10.56 17.13
C HIS A 128 5.48 9.92 18.34
N LEU A 129 4.82 8.78 18.13
CA LEU A 129 3.95 8.16 19.14
C LEU A 129 4.38 6.74 19.54
N GLY A 130 5.34 6.14 18.83
CA GLY A 130 5.82 4.78 19.06
C GLY A 130 4.88 3.68 18.52
N GLN A 131 3.82 4.04 17.77
CA GLN A 131 2.83 3.12 17.23
C GLN A 131 2.31 3.62 15.87
N PRO A 132 1.99 2.73 14.93
CA PRO A 132 1.40 3.12 13.65
C PRO A 132 -0.03 3.67 13.83
N LEU A 133 -0.50 4.47 12.88
CA LEU A 133 -1.89 4.92 12.82
C LEU A 133 -2.82 3.83 12.28
N ILE A 134 -2.39 3.16 11.22
CA ILE A 134 -3.12 2.09 10.54
C ILE A 134 -2.33 0.80 10.72
N PRO A 135 -2.88 -0.23 11.39
CA PRO A 135 -2.14 -1.45 11.72
C PRO A 135 -2.03 -2.39 10.50
N LEU A 136 -1.32 -1.98 9.48
CA LEU A 136 -1.07 -2.74 8.27
C LEU A 136 0.42 -2.71 7.95
N ASP A 137 1.02 -3.88 7.80
CA ASP A 137 2.39 -4.04 7.31
C ASP A 137 2.36 -4.23 5.78
N THR A 138 2.72 -3.18 5.07
CA THR A 138 2.83 -3.16 3.60
C THR A 138 4.27 -3.21 3.12
N THR A 139 5.25 -3.14 4.00
CA THR A 139 6.67 -2.88 3.69
C THR A 139 7.23 -3.85 2.65
N VAL A 140 7.11 -5.15 2.88
CA VAL A 140 7.64 -6.14 1.93
C VAL A 140 6.91 -6.09 0.59
N ALA A 141 5.58 -5.93 0.60
CA ALA A 141 4.79 -5.82 -0.62
C ALA A 141 5.17 -4.57 -1.42
N ASN A 142 5.39 -3.44 -0.75
CA ASN A 142 5.83 -2.19 -1.37
C ASN A 142 7.24 -2.30 -1.98
N VAL A 143 8.18 -2.98 -1.31
CA VAL A 143 9.52 -3.24 -1.89
C VAL A 143 9.42 -4.05 -3.18
N ILE A 144 8.55 -5.06 -3.23
CA ILE A 144 8.34 -5.86 -4.43
C ILE A 144 7.67 -5.02 -5.53
N ALA A 145 6.63 -4.27 -5.22
CA ALA A 145 5.95 -3.38 -6.16
C ALA A 145 6.90 -2.31 -6.72
N HIS A 146 7.71 -1.67 -5.86
CA HIS A 146 8.76 -0.74 -6.27
C HIS A 146 9.71 -1.35 -7.29
N GLN A 147 10.17 -2.58 -7.05
CA GLN A 147 11.05 -3.28 -7.99
C GLN A 147 10.36 -3.56 -9.34
N LEU A 148 9.05 -3.89 -9.33
CA LEU A 148 8.28 -4.17 -10.53
C LEU A 148 7.98 -2.91 -11.35
N ILE A 149 7.71 -1.79 -10.69
CA ILE A 149 7.54 -0.47 -11.31
C ILE A 149 8.87 -0.02 -11.90
N GLY A 150 9.96 -0.23 -11.17
CA GLY A 150 11.32 0.06 -11.60
C GLY A 150 11.78 1.49 -11.38
N GLU A 151 13.08 1.63 -11.14
CA GLU A 151 13.72 2.95 -11.03
C GLU A 151 14.00 3.53 -12.45
N PRO A 152 13.93 4.85 -12.61
CA PRO A 152 13.75 5.89 -11.59
C PRO A 152 12.28 6.23 -11.28
N PHE A 153 11.30 5.59 -11.91
CA PHE A 153 9.90 6.00 -11.81
C PHE A 153 9.32 5.71 -10.42
N ALA A 154 9.59 4.56 -9.84
CA ALA A 154 9.15 4.24 -8.47
C ALA A 154 9.65 5.27 -7.43
N ASN A 155 10.88 5.77 -7.59
CA ASN A 155 11.43 6.82 -6.74
C ASN A 155 10.65 8.15 -6.87
N GLN A 156 10.15 8.49 -8.08
CA GLN A 156 9.31 9.66 -8.26
C GLN A 156 7.94 9.51 -7.59
N LEU A 157 7.40 8.29 -7.58
CA LEU A 157 6.17 7.98 -6.84
C LEU A 157 6.39 8.12 -5.32
N ASP A 158 7.52 7.65 -4.81
CA ASP A 158 7.90 7.84 -3.40
C ASP A 158 8.01 9.33 -3.02
N GLU A 159 8.64 10.15 -3.87
CA GLU A 159 8.71 11.60 -3.66
C GLU A 159 7.32 12.24 -3.63
N ALA A 160 6.40 11.80 -4.50
CA ALA A 160 5.02 12.28 -4.49
C ALA A 160 4.27 11.92 -3.20
N VAL A 161 4.50 10.71 -2.68
CA VAL A 161 3.93 10.27 -1.39
C VAL A 161 4.50 11.09 -0.24
N HIS A 162 5.83 11.27 -0.16
CA HIS A 162 6.47 12.07 0.88
C HIS A 162 5.92 13.50 0.91
N HIS A 163 5.81 14.14 -0.26
CA HIS A 163 5.25 15.49 -0.36
C HIS A 163 3.80 15.56 0.12
N ALA A 164 2.97 14.59 -0.27
CA ALA A 164 1.59 14.51 0.14
C ALA A 164 1.43 14.28 1.66
N VAL A 165 2.31 13.49 2.26
CA VAL A 165 2.32 13.26 3.72
C VAL A 165 2.81 14.49 4.47
N ASP A 166 3.83 15.20 3.97
CA ASP A 166 4.29 16.45 4.59
C ASP A 166 3.21 17.53 4.60
N GLU A 167 2.37 17.60 3.55
CA GLU A 167 1.22 18.50 3.53
C GLU A 167 0.09 18.06 4.47
N LEU A 168 -0.06 16.73 4.67
CA LEU A 168 -1.12 16.16 5.49
C LEU A 168 -0.80 16.15 6.99
N LEU A 169 0.46 15.90 7.34
CA LEU A 169 0.95 15.65 8.69
C LEU A 169 2.11 16.58 9.04
N ASP A 170 1.79 17.85 9.32
CA ASP A 170 2.77 18.74 9.90
C ASP A 170 3.05 18.38 11.39
N GLU A 171 4.13 18.89 11.95
CA GLU A 171 4.50 18.62 13.35
C GLU A 171 3.40 19.05 14.37
N GLN A 172 2.56 20.02 14.01
CA GLN A 172 1.50 20.52 14.89
C GLN A 172 0.36 19.51 15.03
N VAL A 173 0.16 18.62 14.04
CA VAL A 173 -0.84 17.55 14.12
C VAL A 173 -0.57 16.66 15.31
N PHE A 174 0.70 16.30 15.57
CA PHE A 174 1.08 15.42 16.67
C PHE A 174 0.95 16.07 18.06
N GLN A 175 0.80 17.40 18.14
CA GLN A 175 0.58 18.14 19.37
C GLN A 175 -0.91 18.32 19.69
N GLN A 176 -1.82 17.95 18.78
CA GLN A 176 -3.26 18.08 19.00
C GLN A 176 -3.75 17.18 20.13
N GLY A 177 -4.71 17.68 20.92
CA GLY A 177 -5.27 16.95 22.06
C GLY A 177 -5.85 15.58 21.66
N SER A 178 -6.49 15.48 20.49
CA SER A 178 -7.05 14.24 19.95
C SER A 178 -5.97 13.18 19.67
N VAL A 179 -4.79 13.59 19.19
CA VAL A 179 -3.65 12.69 18.96
C VAL A 179 -3.05 12.22 20.29
N GLN A 180 -2.99 13.09 21.30
CA GLN A 180 -2.54 12.73 22.65
C GLN A 180 -3.53 11.79 23.34
N GLU A 181 -4.83 11.98 23.16
CA GLU A 181 -5.85 11.03 23.62
C GLU A 181 -5.72 9.68 22.93
N TYR A 182 -5.46 9.67 21.62
CA TYR A 182 -5.17 8.46 20.87
C TYR A 182 -3.94 7.72 21.41
N ARG A 183 -2.86 8.42 21.69
CA ARG A 183 -1.66 7.85 22.34
C ARG A 183 -2.00 7.16 23.66
N THR A 184 -2.88 7.76 24.45
CA THR A 184 -3.33 7.17 25.73
C THR A 184 -4.15 5.89 25.51
N ARG A 185 -5.00 5.85 24.47
CA ARG A 185 -5.77 4.65 24.10
C ARG A 185 -4.89 3.52 23.57
N LEU A 186 -3.81 3.83 22.87
CA LEU A 186 -2.83 2.84 22.40
C LEU A 186 -2.13 2.09 23.55
N SER A 187 -2.07 2.67 24.72
CA SER A 187 -1.55 2.01 25.93
C SER A 187 -2.49 0.93 26.48
N ASN A 188 -3.71 0.79 25.89
CA ASN A 188 -4.64 -0.26 26.29
C ASN A 188 -4.18 -1.62 25.73
N PRO A 189 -3.97 -2.65 26.58
CA PRO A 189 -3.53 -3.98 26.15
C PRO A 189 -4.47 -4.64 25.13
N GLN A 190 -5.77 -4.36 25.18
CA GLN A 190 -6.74 -4.90 24.20
C GLN A 190 -6.55 -4.29 22.81
N THR A 191 -6.26 -2.99 22.73
CA THR A 191 -5.93 -2.31 21.48
C THR A 191 -4.65 -2.90 20.90
N VAL A 192 -3.59 -3.02 21.69
CA VAL A 192 -2.31 -3.61 21.27
C VAL A 192 -2.49 -5.04 20.78
N ALA A 193 -3.27 -5.87 21.47
CA ALA A 193 -3.54 -7.25 21.04
C ALA A 193 -4.32 -7.32 19.72
N ALA A 194 -5.28 -6.43 19.50
CA ALA A 194 -5.98 -6.34 18.23
C ALA A 194 -5.03 -5.98 17.07
N TRP A 195 -4.05 -5.13 17.31
CA TRP A 195 -3.07 -4.68 16.34
C TRP A 195 -2.04 -5.77 15.99
N GLN A 196 -1.65 -6.61 16.94
CA GLN A 196 -0.73 -7.73 16.70
C GLN A 196 -1.32 -8.82 15.80
N ASN A 197 -2.64 -8.88 15.69
CA ASN A 197 -3.35 -9.86 14.84
C ASN A 197 -3.61 -9.33 13.42
N TRP A 198 -3.15 -8.13 13.08
CA TRP A 198 -3.35 -7.58 11.75
C TRP A 198 -2.46 -8.28 10.71
N PRO A 199 -3.00 -8.60 9.55
CA PRO A 199 -2.25 -9.37 8.56
C PRO A 199 -1.15 -8.54 7.89
N CYS A 200 0.01 -9.16 7.70
CA CYS A 200 1.05 -8.66 6.83
C CYS A 200 0.64 -8.89 5.36
N LEU A 201 0.57 -7.82 4.57
CA LEU A 201 0.09 -7.86 3.18
C LEU A 201 0.92 -8.81 2.30
N SER A 202 2.25 -8.76 2.37
CA SER A 202 3.12 -9.63 1.59
C SER A 202 2.91 -11.11 1.89
N ARG A 203 2.71 -11.46 3.16
CA ARG A 203 2.47 -12.85 3.58
C ARG A 203 1.16 -13.39 3.02
N GLN A 204 0.12 -12.55 2.93
CA GLN A 204 -1.15 -12.91 2.29
C GLN A 204 -0.98 -13.12 0.78
N LEU A 205 -0.09 -12.37 0.14
CA LEU A 205 0.18 -12.44 -1.29
C LEU A 205 1.13 -13.57 -1.67
N GLY A 206 1.72 -14.27 -0.69
CA GLY A 206 2.56 -15.45 -0.91
C GLY A 206 3.92 -15.13 -1.53
N VAL A 207 4.43 -13.91 -1.35
CA VAL A 207 5.76 -13.50 -1.79
C VAL A 207 6.61 -13.15 -0.59
N GLU A 208 7.84 -13.65 -0.54
CA GLU A 208 8.78 -13.46 0.55
C GLU A 208 10.06 -12.77 0.07
N LEU A 209 10.67 -11.99 0.95
CA LEU A 209 12.03 -11.49 0.76
C LEU A 209 13.00 -12.40 1.48
N GLY A 210 13.89 -13.04 0.73
CA GLY A 210 15.03 -13.76 1.28
C GLY A 210 16.15 -12.78 1.62
N LEU A 211 16.20 -12.31 2.86
CA LEU A 211 17.37 -11.57 3.31
C LEU A 211 18.55 -12.51 3.45
N PRO A 212 19.75 -12.16 2.93
CA PRO A 212 20.94 -12.98 3.16
C PRO A 212 21.19 -13.03 4.67
N VAL A 213 21.13 -14.23 5.25
CA VAL A 213 21.56 -14.44 6.63
C VAL A 213 23.05 -14.19 6.64
N SER A 214 23.48 -13.10 7.31
CA SER A 214 24.91 -12.84 7.54
C SER A 214 25.49 -14.02 8.30
N ALA A 215 26.41 -14.74 7.67
CA ALA A 215 27.15 -15.84 8.28
C ALA A 215 28.18 -15.29 9.29
#